data_de8acfbd5197105baa4ce241535f2440
#
_entry.id   de8acfbd5197105baa4ce241535f2440
#
_cell.length_a   1.000
_cell.length_b   1.000
_cell.length_c   1.000
_cell.angle_alpha   90.00
_cell.angle_beta   90.00
_cell.angle_gamma   90.00
#
_symmetry.space_group_name_H-M   'P 1'
#
loop_
_entity.id
_entity.type
_entity.pdbx_description
1 polymer ?
#
loop_
_entity_poly.entity_id
_entity_poly.type
_entity_poly.pdbx_seq_one_letter_code
_entity_poly.pdbx_strand_id
1 'polypeptide(L)'
;MDKFLDKIFFRSRNLDYISQNLKDITNQTPANKIFEAINNYSESSEVRYVGGCIRKVINKEVVDDIDLATNLKPNEICEALKNKDINFYETGIEHGTVTAVIDEYKYEITSLRKDVKTDGRHAKVEFSLDWKEDAVRRDFSINSIYSDARGNLFDPNNGKKDLEEGLIHFIGDAEIRIKEDYLRILRYVRFFLNYSNHKHKPEIIKIIKRNIGGISKLSSERLIDEFKKLTKSHGFVKLFQDNDSLEIIEIIFPQLKNLAKFKKLNTHARDNLFKIDFIFLLSLMIVDGTDNTDYFLYKFNISKKDQKRLKLIDFFYKEKTNLKNFTEKNFNKIFYFNGKQAVIDIINFKLFTSNKVEKKLIKLIEVYKDKVIPTMPIGANTLMAKYNIPEGKILGNKLKMIEEAWVENGFAISEKNIQKIAKG
;
A
#
# COMPACT_ATOMS: atom_id res chain seq x y z
N MET A 1 32.98 14.90 -32.46
CA MET A 1 33.66 15.23 -31.20
C MET A 1 32.68 15.76 -30.15
N ASP A 2 31.68 16.57 -30.54
CA ASP A 2 30.71 17.20 -29.61
C ASP A 2 29.76 16.25 -28.87
N LYS A 3 29.28 15.17 -29.51
CA LYS A 3 28.36 14.21 -28.85
C LYS A 3 29.02 13.36 -27.73
N PHE A 4 30.33 13.26 -27.71
CA PHE A 4 31.06 12.52 -26.69
C PHE A 4 31.31 13.43 -25.47
N LEU A 5 31.62 14.68 -25.70
CA LEU A 5 31.79 15.70 -24.67
C LEU A 5 30.45 15.99 -23.97
N ASP A 6 29.36 16.13 -24.70
CA ASP A 6 28.02 16.27 -24.11
C ASP A 6 27.62 15.13 -23.19
N LYS A 7 27.94 13.87 -23.55
CA LYS A 7 27.71 12.72 -22.67
C LYS A 7 28.52 12.75 -21.39
N ILE A 8 29.75 13.28 -21.45
CA ILE A 8 30.62 13.40 -20.26
C ILE A 8 30.13 14.52 -19.36
N PHE A 9 29.77 15.68 -19.91
CA PHE A 9 29.22 16.81 -19.15
C PHE A 9 27.84 16.52 -18.57
N PHE A 10 26.99 15.79 -19.28
CA PHE A 10 25.69 15.34 -18.75
C PHE A 10 25.86 14.34 -17.59
N ARG A 11 26.86 13.43 -17.67
CA ARG A 11 27.18 12.49 -16.60
C ARG A 11 27.73 13.18 -15.35
N SER A 12 28.62 14.17 -15.49
CA SER A 12 29.15 14.91 -14.34
C SER A 12 28.06 15.73 -13.64
N ARG A 13 27.23 16.47 -14.40
CA ARG A 13 26.07 17.22 -13.83
C ARG A 13 25.08 16.32 -13.11
N ASN A 14 24.86 15.09 -13.57
CA ASN A 14 23.92 14.15 -12.95
C ASN A 14 24.51 13.52 -11.68
N LEU A 15 25.83 13.29 -11.62
CA LEU A 15 26.51 12.84 -10.42
C LEU A 15 26.49 13.92 -9.33
N ASP A 16 26.77 15.18 -9.70
CA ASP A 16 26.70 16.33 -8.79
C ASP A 16 25.28 16.49 -8.20
N TYR A 17 24.25 16.34 -9.03
CA TYR A 17 22.85 16.38 -8.58
C TYR A 17 22.54 15.28 -7.55
N ILE A 18 22.92 14.02 -7.82
CA ILE A 18 22.65 12.89 -6.91
C ILE A 18 23.38 13.08 -5.59
N SER A 19 24.68 13.39 -5.65
CA SER A 19 25.50 13.65 -4.45
C SER A 19 24.96 14.82 -3.65
N GLN A 20 24.55 15.90 -4.29
CA GLN A 20 23.98 17.05 -3.60
C GLN A 20 22.66 16.73 -2.91
N ASN A 21 21.73 16.04 -3.57
CA ASN A 21 20.47 15.67 -2.95
C ASN A 21 20.65 14.70 -1.75
N LEU A 22 21.58 13.76 -1.83
CA LEU A 22 21.88 12.86 -0.70
C LEU A 22 22.52 13.62 0.48
N LYS A 23 23.41 14.59 0.22
CA LYS A 23 23.91 15.53 1.24
C LYS A 23 22.77 16.34 1.85
N ASP A 24 21.86 16.83 1.02
CA ASP A 24 20.73 17.63 1.50
C ASP A 24 19.79 16.80 2.39
N ILE A 25 19.52 15.54 2.03
CA ILE A 25 18.79 14.60 2.92
C ILE A 25 19.53 14.45 4.26
N THR A 26 20.84 14.25 4.24
CA THR A 26 21.66 14.11 5.47
C THR A 26 21.59 15.37 6.32
N ASN A 27 21.62 16.55 5.73
CA ASN A 27 21.70 17.82 6.45
C ASN A 27 20.34 18.37 6.89
N GLN A 28 19.27 18.08 6.12
CA GLN A 28 17.92 18.59 6.35
C GLN A 28 17.04 17.64 7.18
N THR A 29 17.49 16.40 7.42
CA THR A 29 16.81 15.44 8.26
C THR A 29 17.70 15.02 9.43
N PRO A 30 17.13 14.42 10.49
CA PRO A 30 17.94 13.87 11.58
C PRO A 30 18.87 12.70 11.21
N ALA A 31 18.95 12.30 9.92
CA ALA A 31 19.83 11.22 9.47
C ALA A 31 21.30 11.44 9.85
N ASN A 32 21.77 12.70 9.87
CA ASN A 32 23.12 13.04 10.30
C ASN A 32 23.46 12.48 11.69
N LYS A 33 22.52 12.51 12.64
CA LYS A 33 22.72 11.97 13.99
C LYS A 33 22.96 10.46 13.97
N ILE A 34 22.29 9.74 13.06
CA ILE A 34 22.48 8.29 12.90
C ILE A 34 23.83 8.01 12.25
N PHE A 35 24.21 8.78 11.22
CA PHE A 35 25.55 8.66 10.61
C PHE A 35 26.65 8.91 11.64
N GLU A 36 26.51 9.93 12.47
CA GLU A 36 27.47 10.22 13.56
C GLU A 36 27.49 9.10 14.61
N ALA A 37 26.32 8.59 15.03
CA ALA A 37 26.23 7.54 16.03
C ALA A 37 26.95 6.26 15.59
N ILE A 38 26.70 5.83 14.35
CA ILE A 38 27.23 4.58 13.83
C ILE A 38 28.69 4.73 13.40
N ASN A 39 29.05 5.76 12.63
CA ASN A 39 30.41 5.93 12.13
C ASN A 39 31.43 6.21 13.22
N ASN A 40 30.98 6.72 14.39
CA ASN A 40 31.89 6.97 15.55
C ASN A 40 31.87 5.81 16.57
N TYR A 41 31.16 4.71 16.32
CA TYR A 41 31.09 3.57 17.23
C TYR A 41 32.46 2.82 17.30
N SER A 42 33.11 2.66 16.15
CA SER A 42 34.45 2.11 16.03
C SER A 42 35.17 2.70 14.81
N GLU A 43 36.48 2.49 14.69
CA GLU A 43 37.28 2.96 13.55
C GLU A 43 36.84 2.37 12.21
N SER A 44 36.26 1.17 12.21
CA SER A 44 35.81 0.46 11.01
C SER A 44 34.31 0.51 10.78
N SER A 45 33.54 1.11 11.70
CA SER A 45 32.09 1.18 11.59
C SER A 45 31.66 2.16 10.50
N GLU A 46 30.68 1.74 9.69
CA GLU A 46 30.19 2.51 8.56
C GLU A 46 28.69 2.31 8.36
N VAL A 47 27.98 3.39 8.04
CA VAL A 47 26.58 3.36 7.62
C VAL A 47 26.40 4.04 6.27
N ARG A 48 25.51 3.50 5.44
CA ARG A 48 25.18 4.04 4.12
C ARG A 48 23.69 4.04 3.88
N TYR A 49 23.20 5.00 3.13
CA TYR A 49 21.89 4.91 2.48
C TYR A 49 21.86 3.73 1.55
N VAL A 50 20.69 3.10 1.37
CA VAL A 50 20.55 1.94 0.48
C VAL A 50 19.18 1.83 -0.20
N GLY A 51 19.15 1.30 -1.39
CA GLY A 51 17.94 0.82 -2.05
C GLY A 51 16.92 1.90 -2.45
N GLY A 52 15.79 1.94 -1.75
CA GLY A 52 14.63 2.77 -2.12
C GLY A 52 14.91 4.25 -2.21
N CYS A 53 15.54 4.83 -1.19
CA CYS A 53 15.84 6.26 -1.14
C CYS A 53 16.80 6.70 -2.25
N ILE A 54 17.87 5.93 -2.52
CA ILE A 54 18.83 6.26 -3.58
C ILE A 54 18.17 6.18 -4.97
N ARG A 55 17.39 5.13 -5.22
CA ARG A 55 16.65 4.98 -6.48
C ARG A 55 15.71 6.17 -6.72
N LYS A 56 15.01 6.64 -5.69
CA LYS A 56 14.13 7.81 -5.78
C LYS A 56 14.93 9.09 -6.07
N VAL A 57 16.08 9.30 -5.43
CA VAL A 57 16.96 10.44 -5.72
C VAL A 57 17.43 10.41 -7.17
N ILE A 58 17.88 9.26 -7.68
CA ILE A 58 18.33 9.12 -9.08
C ILE A 58 17.21 9.45 -10.06
N ASN A 59 15.97 9.04 -9.77
CA ASN A 59 14.79 9.29 -10.60
C ASN A 59 14.10 10.64 -10.31
N LYS A 60 14.67 11.47 -9.44
CA LYS A 60 14.09 12.76 -9.05
C LYS A 60 12.70 12.65 -8.43
N GLU A 61 12.44 11.56 -7.73
CA GLU A 61 11.21 11.30 -6.98
C GLU A 61 11.35 11.79 -5.54
N VAL A 62 10.21 12.04 -4.88
CA VAL A 62 10.20 12.41 -3.46
C VAL A 62 10.64 11.23 -2.61
N VAL A 63 11.58 11.45 -1.70
CA VAL A 63 12.05 10.43 -0.74
C VAL A 63 11.18 10.54 0.51
N ASP A 64 10.42 9.49 0.78
CA ASP A 64 9.49 9.37 1.91
C ASP A 64 9.93 8.30 2.93
N ASP A 65 10.82 7.39 2.52
CA ASP A 65 11.38 6.30 3.32
C ASP A 65 12.89 6.30 3.20
N ILE A 66 13.60 6.24 4.33
CA ILE A 66 15.07 6.22 4.36
C ILE A 66 15.53 4.91 4.98
N ASP A 67 16.06 4.03 4.13
CA ASP A 67 16.69 2.77 4.52
C ASP A 67 18.19 2.96 4.62
N LEU A 68 18.78 2.46 5.71
CA LEU A 68 20.21 2.48 5.97
C LEU A 68 20.74 1.05 6.07
N ALA A 69 21.98 0.85 5.63
CA ALA A 69 22.72 -0.38 5.84
C ALA A 69 24.01 -0.08 6.60
N THR A 70 24.45 -0.99 7.47
CA THR A 70 25.67 -0.84 8.25
C THR A 70 26.41 -2.17 8.43
N ASN A 71 27.72 -2.11 8.56
CA ASN A 71 28.55 -3.27 8.90
C ASN A 71 28.52 -3.64 10.39
N LEU A 72 27.80 -2.89 11.23
CA LEU A 72 27.56 -3.24 12.63
C LEU A 72 26.52 -4.36 12.75
N LYS A 73 26.68 -5.22 13.76
CA LYS A 73 25.65 -6.19 14.16
C LYS A 73 24.47 -5.49 14.87
N PRO A 74 23.29 -6.09 14.94
CA PRO A 74 22.13 -5.44 15.55
C PRO A 74 22.35 -4.91 16.97
N ASN A 75 23.03 -5.68 17.82
CA ASN A 75 23.33 -5.24 19.20
C ASN A 75 24.27 -4.02 19.22
N GLU A 76 25.27 -4.00 18.33
CA GLU A 76 26.20 -2.87 18.18
C GLU A 76 25.48 -1.61 17.66
N ILE A 77 24.49 -1.78 16.75
CA ILE A 77 23.60 -0.68 16.32
C ILE A 77 22.84 -0.10 17.52
N CYS A 78 22.24 -0.97 18.35
CA CYS A 78 21.50 -0.54 19.54
C CYS A 78 22.41 0.22 20.52
N GLU A 79 23.64 -0.25 20.74
CA GLU A 79 24.63 0.44 21.59
C GLU A 79 25.05 1.79 21.01
N ALA A 80 25.33 1.86 19.70
CA ALA A 80 25.69 3.09 19.01
C ALA A 80 24.60 4.17 19.12
N LEU A 81 23.34 3.77 18.93
CA LEU A 81 22.18 4.66 19.06
C LEU A 81 21.98 5.11 20.52
N LYS A 82 22.09 4.18 21.48
CA LYS A 82 21.97 4.48 22.91
C LYS A 82 23.03 5.47 23.40
N ASN A 83 24.26 5.33 22.93
CA ASN A 83 25.36 6.24 23.28
C ASN A 83 25.17 7.69 22.79
N LYS A 84 24.19 7.92 21.90
CA LYS A 84 23.82 9.22 21.36
C LYS A 84 22.39 9.63 21.75
N ASP A 85 21.78 8.97 22.74
CA ASP A 85 20.41 9.23 23.22
C ASP A 85 19.36 9.17 22.10
N ILE A 86 19.56 8.29 21.11
CA ILE A 86 18.61 8.08 20.01
C ILE A 86 17.65 6.94 20.37
N ASN A 87 16.34 7.21 20.33
CA ASN A 87 15.33 6.19 20.56
C ASN A 87 15.29 5.17 19.42
N PHE A 88 15.12 3.89 19.76
CA PHE A 88 15.04 2.83 18.77
C PHE A 88 14.09 1.71 19.21
N TYR A 89 13.67 0.90 18.23
CA TYR A 89 12.88 -0.31 18.43
C TYR A 89 13.57 -1.49 17.75
N GLU A 90 13.56 -2.62 18.41
CA GLU A 90 14.17 -3.88 17.95
C GLU A 90 13.19 -4.69 17.07
N THR A 91 12.48 -4.02 16.18
CA THR A 91 11.36 -4.57 15.40
C THR A 91 11.74 -5.62 14.34
N GLY A 92 12.97 -6.00 14.23
CA GLY A 92 13.45 -6.96 13.23
C GLY A 92 14.83 -7.49 13.53
N ILE A 93 15.18 -7.56 14.80
CA ILE A 93 16.54 -7.92 15.25
C ILE A 93 16.98 -9.30 14.75
N GLU A 94 16.04 -10.26 14.66
CA GLU A 94 16.28 -11.59 14.09
C GLU A 94 16.66 -11.55 12.62
N HIS A 95 16.25 -10.49 11.92
CA HIS A 95 16.58 -10.23 10.52
C HIS A 95 17.67 -9.19 10.34
N GLY A 96 18.25 -8.71 11.42
CA GLY A 96 19.33 -7.72 11.40
C GLY A 96 18.86 -6.29 11.27
N THR A 97 17.59 -5.95 11.52
CA THR A 97 17.05 -4.60 11.36
C THR A 97 16.69 -3.98 12.71
N VAL A 98 17.12 -2.74 12.93
CA VAL A 98 16.76 -1.88 14.05
C VAL A 98 16.12 -0.61 13.51
N THR A 99 14.99 -0.19 14.09
CA THR A 99 14.31 1.05 13.68
C THR A 99 14.66 2.17 14.65
N ALA A 100 15.44 3.15 14.20
CA ALA A 100 15.69 4.39 14.94
C ALA A 100 14.57 5.39 14.72
N VAL A 101 14.20 6.13 15.78
CA VAL A 101 13.16 7.18 15.73
C VAL A 101 13.72 8.47 16.31
N ILE A 102 13.71 9.51 15.49
CA ILE A 102 14.13 10.85 15.87
C ILE A 102 13.06 11.82 15.41
N ASP A 103 12.42 12.51 16.34
CA ASP A 103 11.25 13.36 16.09
C ASP A 103 10.15 12.56 15.35
N GLU A 104 9.66 13.05 14.20
CA GLU A 104 8.69 12.35 13.36
C GLU A 104 9.31 11.34 12.37
N TYR A 105 10.65 11.27 12.28
CA TYR A 105 11.36 10.44 11.31
C TYR A 105 11.63 9.04 11.85
N LYS A 106 11.45 8.05 10.97
CA LYS A 106 11.81 6.64 11.22
C LYS A 106 12.86 6.21 10.22
N TYR A 107 13.90 5.55 10.71
CA TYR A 107 15.00 5.04 9.90
C TYR A 107 15.16 3.54 10.14
N GLU A 108 15.03 2.74 9.10
CA GLU A 108 15.33 1.32 9.18
C GLU A 108 16.84 1.10 8.93
N ILE A 109 17.55 0.62 9.96
CA ILE A 109 18.99 0.37 9.91
C ILE A 109 19.18 -1.13 9.88
N THR A 110 19.72 -1.66 8.77
CA THR A 110 19.89 -3.10 8.57
C THR A 110 21.39 -3.44 8.53
N SER A 111 21.80 -4.43 9.35
CA SER A 111 23.12 -5.01 9.31
C SER A 111 23.42 -5.67 7.97
N LEU A 112 24.63 -5.49 7.44
CA LEU A 112 25.07 -6.24 6.27
C LEU A 112 25.00 -7.74 6.55
N ARG A 113 24.53 -8.51 5.59
CA ARG A 113 24.33 -9.95 5.76
C ARG A 113 24.44 -10.71 4.46
N LYS A 114 24.70 -11.99 4.56
CA LYS A 114 24.53 -12.98 3.49
C LYS A 114 23.43 -13.98 3.86
N ASP A 115 22.69 -14.43 2.88
CA ASP A 115 21.64 -15.42 3.08
C ASP A 115 22.26 -16.82 2.96
N VAL A 116 22.31 -17.60 4.05
CA VAL A 116 22.95 -18.94 4.08
C VAL A 116 21.99 -20.04 3.64
N LYS A 117 20.70 -19.92 3.98
CA LYS A 117 19.60 -20.77 3.48
C LYS A 117 18.36 -19.92 3.39
N THR A 118 17.74 -19.88 2.24
CA THR A 118 16.49 -19.16 2.02
C THR A 118 15.33 -20.16 1.91
N ASP A 119 14.36 -20.04 2.81
CA ASP A 119 13.06 -20.71 2.70
C ASP A 119 11.97 -19.61 2.76
N GLY A 120 11.94 -18.81 1.73
CA GLY A 120 11.00 -17.70 1.55
C GLY A 120 11.12 -16.62 2.64
N ARG A 121 10.49 -16.80 3.79
CA ARG A 121 10.43 -15.80 4.89
C ARG A 121 11.55 -15.95 5.93
N HIS A 122 12.08 -17.16 6.09
CA HIS A 122 13.04 -17.51 7.14
C HIS A 122 14.41 -17.81 6.53
N ALA A 123 15.07 -16.78 6.05
CA ALA A 123 16.47 -16.90 5.71
C ALA A 123 17.27 -16.99 7.02
N LYS A 124 18.04 -18.07 7.20
CA LYS A 124 19.09 -18.05 8.21
C LYS A 124 20.16 -17.09 7.72
N VAL A 125 20.23 -15.92 8.37
CA VAL A 125 21.15 -14.85 7.99
C VAL A 125 22.45 -15.02 8.75
N GLU A 126 23.55 -14.74 8.08
CA GLU A 126 24.87 -14.56 8.68
C GLU A 126 25.30 -13.12 8.43
N PHE A 127 25.62 -12.39 9.51
CA PHE A 127 26.05 -11.01 9.37
C PHE A 127 27.42 -10.94 8.69
N SER A 128 27.57 -9.98 7.79
CA SER A 128 28.78 -9.76 7.00
C SER A 128 29.34 -8.37 7.26
N LEU A 129 30.62 -8.21 7.01
CA LEU A 129 31.27 -6.91 6.97
C LEU A 129 31.48 -6.41 5.53
N ASP A 130 31.19 -7.26 4.54
CA ASP A 130 31.42 -6.96 3.13
C ASP A 130 30.17 -6.42 2.45
N TRP A 131 30.26 -5.19 1.99
CA TRP A 131 29.21 -4.50 1.21
C TRP A 131 28.86 -5.20 -0.10
N LYS A 132 29.81 -5.92 -0.72
CA LYS A 132 29.52 -6.69 -1.95
C LYS A 132 28.68 -7.93 -1.65
N GLU A 133 28.92 -8.61 -0.53
CA GLU A 133 28.11 -9.76 -0.12
C GLU A 133 26.65 -9.33 0.13
N ASP A 134 26.43 -8.20 0.83
CA ASP A 134 25.07 -7.66 1.01
C ASP A 134 24.43 -7.26 -0.31
N ALA A 135 25.21 -6.67 -1.22
CA ALA A 135 24.69 -6.26 -2.52
C ALA A 135 24.24 -7.46 -3.39
N VAL A 136 24.98 -8.57 -3.37
CA VAL A 136 24.69 -9.77 -4.18
C VAL A 136 23.42 -10.48 -3.71
N ARG A 137 23.08 -10.46 -2.42
CA ARG A 137 21.83 -11.09 -1.92
C ARG A 137 20.57 -10.33 -2.28
N ARG A 138 20.66 -9.05 -2.70
CA ARG A 138 19.49 -8.25 -3.07
C ARG A 138 18.83 -8.76 -4.35
N ASP A 139 17.59 -8.36 -4.58
CA ASP A 139 16.77 -8.86 -5.68
C ASP A 139 17.19 -8.31 -7.05
N PHE A 140 17.30 -6.98 -7.17
CA PHE A 140 17.58 -6.29 -8.43
C PHE A 140 18.76 -5.32 -8.28
N SER A 141 19.51 -5.14 -9.36
CA SER A 141 20.65 -4.21 -9.44
C SER A 141 20.27 -2.80 -8.94
N ILE A 142 19.10 -2.29 -9.33
CA ILE A 142 18.56 -0.98 -8.93
C ILE A 142 18.29 -0.83 -7.42
N ASN A 143 18.28 -1.91 -6.66
CA ASN A 143 18.08 -1.94 -5.21
C ASN A 143 19.38 -2.19 -4.43
N SER A 144 20.51 -2.36 -5.12
CA SER A 144 21.82 -2.62 -4.53
C SER A 144 22.80 -1.43 -4.68
N ILE A 145 22.25 -0.24 -4.76
CA ILE A 145 23.01 1.02 -4.80
C ILE A 145 23.09 1.55 -3.37
N TYR A 146 24.28 1.93 -2.93
CA TYR A 146 24.55 2.49 -1.60
C TYR A 146 25.16 3.88 -1.73
N SER A 147 25.04 4.71 -0.70
CA SER A 147 25.69 6.00 -0.64
C SER A 147 26.09 6.36 0.79
N ASP A 148 27.25 6.95 0.96
CA ASP A 148 27.63 7.60 2.21
C ASP A 148 26.87 8.92 2.43
N ALA A 149 27.08 9.57 3.58
CA ALA A 149 26.49 10.87 3.91
C ALA A 149 26.93 12.01 2.97
N ARG A 150 28.05 11.83 2.26
CA ARG A 150 28.59 12.80 1.32
C ARG A 150 28.04 12.63 -0.10
N GLY A 151 27.21 11.61 -0.31
CA GLY A 151 26.63 11.31 -1.61
C GLY A 151 27.54 10.53 -2.55
N ASN A 152 28.65 9.95 -2.04
CA ASN A 152 29.49 9.06 -2.83
C ASN A 152 28.79 7.72 -3.01
N LEU A 153 28.59 7.30 -4.25
CA LEU A 153 27.89 6.05 -4.56
C LEU A 153 28.83 4.84 -4.52
N PHE A 154 28.34 3.74 -3.95
CA PHE A 154 28.91 2.41 -4.08
C PHE A 154 27.87 1.53 -4.80
N ASP A 155 28.15 1.16 -6.04
CA ASP A 155 27.22 0.47 -6.95
C ASP A 155 27.90 -0.74 -7.60
N PRO A 156 28.05 -1.85 -6.86
CA PRO A 156 28.79 -3.00 -7.34
C PRO A 156 28.09 -3.77 -8.47
N ASN A 157 26.78 -3.59 -8.65
CA ASN A 157 25.95 -4.29 -9.63
C ASN A 157 25.49 -3.40 -10.79
N ASN A 158 26.08 -2.21 -10.96
CA ASN A 158 25.69 -1.24 -12.01
C ASN A 158 24.22 -0.83 -11.99
N GLY A 159 23.59 -0.80 -10.81
CA GLY A 159 22.18 -0.49 -10.64
C GLY A 159 21.81 0.93 -11.08
N LYS A 160 22.72 1.91 -10.92
CA LYS A 160 22.53 3.27 -11.43
C LYS A 160 22.42 3.29 -12.95
N LYS A 161 23.29 2.55 -13.65
CA LYS A 161 23.24 2.43 -15.10
C LYS A 161 21.96 1.76 -15.56
N ASP A 162 21.58 0.66 -14.93
CA ASP A 162 20.34 -0.05 -15.24
C ASP A 162 19.12 0.85 -15.06
N LEU A 163 19.09 1.65 -14.00
CA LEU A 163 18.00 2.58 -13.72
C LEU A 163 17.92 3.70 -14.77
N GLU A 164 19.06 4.28 -15.16
CA GLU A 164 19.16 5.30 -16.20
C GLU A 164 18.74 4.77 -17.59
N GLU A 165 19.03 3.49 -17.86
CA GLU A 165 18.66 2.81 -19.10
C GLU A 165 17.26 2.19 -19.04
N GLY A 166 16.56 2.24 -17.89
CA GLY A 166 15.23 1.66 -17.71
C GLY A 166 15.23 0.13 -17.73
N LEU A 167 16.30 -0.51 -17.27
CA LEU A 167 16.46 -1.94 -17.21
C LEU A 167 16.22 -2.48 -15.81
N ILE A 168 15.54 -3.62 -15.70
CA ILE A 168 15.33 -4.34 -14.44
C ILE A 168 16.04 -5.67 -14.52
N HIS A 169 17.22 -5.73 -13.90
CA HIS A 169 18.04 -6.95 -13.88
C HIS A 169 18.00 -7.61 -12.51
N PHE A 170 17.74 -8.92 -12.47
CA PHE A 170 18.02 -9.74 -11.29
C PHE A 170 19.53 -9.78 -11.03
N ILE A 171 19.92 -9.75 -9.78
CA ILE A 171 21.31 -9.94 -9.40
C ILE A 171 21.59 -11.44 -9.39
N GLY A 172 22.40 -11.92 -10.34
CA GLY A 172 22.64 -13.34 -10.59
C GLY A 172 21.58 -13.98 -11.49
N ASP A 173 21.41 -15.29 -11.36
CA ASP A 173 20.46 -16.05 -12.18
C ASP A 173 19.02 -15.79 -11.75
N ALA A 174 18.19 -15.36 -12.68
CA ALA A 174 16.80 -14.94 -12.41
C ALA A 174 15.94 -16.10 -11.87
N GLU A 175 16.14 -17.33 -12.36
CA GLU A 175 15.35 -18.47 -11.93
C GLU A 175 15.71 -18.89 -10.49
N ILE A 176 17.00 -18.92 -10.17
CA ILE A 176 17.48 -19.18 -8.80
C ILE A 176 16.91 -18.13 -7.86
N ARG A 177 17.00 -16.84 -8.23
CA ARG A 177 16.52 -15.73 -7.41
C ARG A 177 15.01 -15.77 -7.17
N ILE A 178 14.22 -16.16 -8.16
CA ILE A 178 12.77 -16.36 -8.01
C ILE A 178 12.45 -17.53 -7.08
N LYS A 179 13.19 -18.65 -7.19
CA LYS A 179 12.98 -19.84 -6.34
C LYS A 179 13.34 -19.61 -4.88
N GLU A 180 14.30 -18.73 -4.60
CA GLU A 180 14.63 -18.31 -3.22
C GLU A 180 13.48 -17.53 -2.57
N ASP A 181 12.80 -16.65 -3.32
CA ASP A 181 11.62 -15.89 -2.85
C ASP A 181 10.70 -15.55 -4.01
N TYR A 182 9.59 -16.27 -4.11
CA TYR A 182 8.60 -16.09 -5.18
C TYR A 182 7.94 -14.70 -5.20
N LEU A 183 8.03 -13.91 -4.11
CA LEU A 183 7.56 -12.53 -4.11
C LEU A 183 8.31 -11.67 -5.11
N ARG A 184 9.53 -12.05 -5.47
CA ARG A 184 10.33 -11.36 -6.49
C ARG A 184 9.66 -11.31 -7.86
N ILE A 185 8.72 -12.22 -8.16
CA ILE A 185 7.88 -12.14 -9.37
C ILE A 185 7.03 -10.88 -9.35
N LEU A 186 6.29 -10.65 -8.25
CA LEU A 186 5.43 -9.48 -8.13
C LEU A 186 6.25 -8.18 -8.01
N ARG A 187 7.39 -8.25 -7.32
CA ARG A 187 8.35 -7.14 -7.23
C ARG A 187 8.94 -6.78 -8.59
N TYR A 188 9.29 -7.79 -9.44
CA TYR A 188 9.74 -7.56 -10.81
C TYR A 188 8.69 -6.81 -11.62
N VAL A 189 7.43 -7.25 -11.61
CA VAL A 189 6.33 -6.56 -12.30
C VAL A 189 6.23 -5.10 -11.81
N ARG A 190 6.25 -4.86 -10.51
CA ARG A 190 6.17 -3.52 -9.96
C ARG A 190 7.33 -2.62 -10.38
N PHE A 191 8.57 -3.11 -10.28
CA PHE A 191 9.74 -2.33 -10.68
C PHE A 191 9.78 -2.11 -12.18
N PHE A 192 9.44 -3.12 -12.97
CA PHE A 192 9.37 -3.01 -14.42
C PHE A 192 8.38 -1.92 -14.85
N LEU A 193 7.16 -1.97 -14.36
CA LEU A 193 6.12 -0.98 -14.69
C LEU A 193 6.49 0.44 -14.24
N ASN A 194 7.26 0.59 -13.15
CA ASN A 194 7.67 1.90 -12.66
C ASN A 194 8.88 2.48 -13.39
N TYR A 195 9.87 1.68 -13.67
CA TYR A 195 11.19 2.17 -14.08
C TYR A 195 11.61 1.75 -15.47
N SER A 196 10.88 0.82 -16.14
CA SER A 196 11.18 0.44 -17.52
C SER A 196 10.27 1.11 -18.53
N ASN A 197 10.88 1.46 -19.69
CA ASN A 197 10.17 1.87 -20.91
C ASN A 197 10.40 0.85 -22.04
N HIS A 198 11.02 -0.28 -21.74
CA HIS A 198 11.28 -1.36 -22.69
C HIS A 198 10.16 -2.39 -22.68
N LYS A 199 10.23 -3.34 -23.60
CA LYS A 199 9.44 -4.57 -23.52
C LYS A 199 10.13 -5.55 -22.56
N HIS A 200 9.35 -6.43 -21.96
CA HIS A 200 9.92 -7.53 -21.18
C HIS A 200 10.86 -8.39 -22.02
N LYS A 201 11.93 -8.87 -21.42
CA LYS A 201 12.78 -9.90 -22.05
C LYS A 201 12.01 -11.22 -22.08
N PRO A 202 11.81 -11.86 -23.24
CA PRO A 202 11.00 -13.08 -23.35
C PRO A 202 11.46 -14.21 -22.44
N GLU A 203 12.78 -14.33 -22.23
CA GLU A 203 13.37 -15.31 -21.31
C GLU A 203 12.94 -15.10 -19.86
N ILE A 204 12.84 -13.84 -19.39
CA ILE A 204 12.41 -13.53 -18.03
C ILE A 204 10.92 -13.88 -17.86
N ILE A 205 10.07 -13.51 -18.82
CA ILE A 205 8.64 -13.89 -18.78
C ILE A 205 8.47 -15.41 -18.76
N LYS A 206 9.25 -16.14 -19.56
CA LYS A 206 9.24 -17.61 -19.57
C LYS A 206 9.63 -18.21 -18.20
N ILE A 207 10.67 -17.66 -17.57
CA ILE A 207 11.11 -18.07 -16.22
C ILE A 207 10.02 -17.78 -15.20
N ILE A 208 9.42 -16.59 -15.24
CA ILE A 208 8.33 -16.19 -14.32
C ILE A 208 7.15 -17.15 -14.48
N LYS A 209 6.64 -17.36 -15.70
CA LYS A 209 5.49 -18.23 -15.96
C LYS A 209 5.73 -19.67 -15.49
N ARG A 210 6.94 -20.19 -15.67
CA ARG A 210 7.32 -21.54 -15.20
C ARG A 210 7.32 -21.67 -13.67
N ASN A 211 7.66 -20.59 -12.96
CA ASN A 211 7.84 -20.59 -11.51
C ASN A 211 6.68 -19.94 -10.74
N ILE A 212 5.67 -19.40 -11.43
CA ILE A 212 4.58 -18.60 -10.81
C ILE A 212 3.75 -19.41 -9.80
N GLY A 213 3.67 -20.73 -9.97
CA GLY A 213 2.98 -21.62 -9.01
C GLY A 213 3.57 -21.57 -7.60
N GLY A 214 4.85 -21.21 -7.47
CA GLY A 214 5.50 -21.05 -6.16
C GLY A 214 4.94 -19.91 -5.31
N ILE A 215 4.20 -18.97 -5.89
CA ILE A 215 3.50 -17.90 -5.18
C ILE A 215 2.52 -18.43 -4.13
N SER A 216 1.97 -19.62 -4.34
CA SER A 216 1.08 -20.28 -3.36
C SER A 216 1.75 -20.56 -2.00
N LYS A 217 3.09 -20.56 -1.93
CA LYS A 217 3.86 -20.73 -0.70
C LYS A 217 4.00 -19.44 0.13
N LEU A 218 3.64 -18.30 -0.45
CA LEU A 218 3.76 -16.99 0.21
C LEU A 218 2.55 -16.71 1.10
N SER A 219 2.77 -15.96 2.18
CA SER A 219 1.66 -15.47 2.99
C SER A 219 0.83 -14.45 2.22
N SER A 220 -0.47 -14.41 2.48
CA SER A 220 -1.40 -13.49 1.83
C SER A 220 -1.06 -12.03 2.14
N GLU A 221 -0.53 -11.73 3.33
CA GLU A 221 -0.11 -10.40 3.73
C GLU A 221 1.01 -9.87 2.83
N ARG A 222 2.04 -10.69 2.57
CA ARG A 222 3.16 -10.29 1.69
C ARG A 222 2.69 -9.99 0.27
N LEU A 223 1.76 -10.79 -0.25
CA LEU A 223 1.19 -10.59 -1.59
C LEU A 223 0.37 -9.29 -1.66
N ILE A 224 -0.50 -9.06 -0.69
CA ILE A 224 -1.33 -7.86 -0.63
C ILE A 224 -0.49 -6.59 -0.43
N ASP A 225 0.52 -6.63 0.43
CA ASP A 225 1.39 -5.49 0.67
C ASP A 225 2.18 -5.10 -0.58
N GLU A 226 2.71 -6.08 -1.32
CA GLU A 226 3.43 -5.80 -2.56
C GLU A 226 2.49 -5.31 -3.67
N PHE A 227 1.27 -5.88 -3.76
CA PHE A 227 0.24 -5.41 -4.67
C PHE A 227 -0.21 -3.98 -4.33
N LYS A 228 -0.37 -3.67 -3.05
CA LYS A 228 -0.68 -2.31 -2.57
C LYS A 228 0.40 -1.30 -2.96
N LYS A 229 1.69 -1.68 -2.91
CA LYS A 229 2.79 -0.84 -3.40
C LYS A 229 2.70 -0.59 -4.90
N LEU A 230 2.32 -1.60 -5.69
CA LEU A 230 2.09 -1.44 -7.12
C LEU A 230 0.93 -0.46 -7.39
N THR A 231 -0.21 -0.63 -6.72
CA THR A 231 -1.40 0.21 -6.94
C THR A 231 -1.21 1.67 -6.57
N LYS A 232 -0.29 1.98 -5.66
CA LYS A 232 0.08 3.34 -5.26
C LYS A 232 1.11 3.99 -6.19
N SER A 233 1.73 3.22 -7.06
CA SER A 233 2.81 3.70 -7.93
C SER A 233 2.29 4.15 -9.30
N HIS A 234 3.05 5.01 -9.97
CA HIS A 234 2.73 5.43 -11.34
C HIS A 234 2.68 4.26 -12.34
N GLY A 235 3.40 3.18 -12.07
CA GLY A 235 3.38 1.95 -12.86
C GLY A 235 2.02 1.27 -12.91
N PHE A 236 1.12 1.56 -11.97
CA PHE A 236 -0.21 0.95 -11.94
C PHE A 236 -1.04 1.24 -13.20
N VAL A 237 -0.93 2.43 -13.77
CA VAL A 237 -1.63 2.76 -15.03
C VAL A 237 -1.02 2.01 -16.21
N LYS A 238 0.30 1.83 -16.23
CA LYS A 238 1.00 1.08 -17.27
C LYS A 238 0.63 -0.41 -17.27
N LEU A 239 0.22 -0.98 -16.14
CA LEU A 239 -0.23 -2.37 -16.00
C LEU A 239 -1.30 -2.72 -17.05
N PHE A 240 -2.23 -1.81 -17.32
CA PHE A 240 -3.34 -2.06 -18.23
C PHE A 240 -2.95 -1.93 -19.73
N GLN A 241 -1.73 -1.49 -20.01
CA GLN A 241 -1.15 -1.38 -21.35
C GLN A 241 -0.12 -2.49 -21.63
N ASP A 242 0.38 -3.14 -20.58
CA ASP A 242 1.38 -4.19 -20.64
C ASP A 242 0.73 -5.57 -20.42
N ASN A 243 0.57 -6.32 -21.51
CA ASN A 243 -0.16 -7.60 -21.48
C ASN A 243 0.56 -8.68 -20.64
N ASP A 244 1.89 -8.74 -20.66
CA ASP A 244 2.63 -9.74 -19.89
C ASP A 244 2.51 -9.48 -18.39
N SER A 245 2.66 -8.23 -17.95
CA SER A 245 2.45 -7.84 -16.55
C SER A 245 1.01 -8.08 -16.10
N LEU A 246 0.03 -7.76 -16.96
CA LEU A 246 -1.39 -7.95 -16.63
C LEU A 246 -1.70 -9.44 -16.45
N GLU A 247 -1.25 -10.30 -17.37
CA GLU A 247 -1.42 -11.75 -17.29
C GLU A 247 -0.81 -12.33 -16.00
N ILE A 248 0.40 -11.88 -15.63
CA ILE A 248 1.06 -12.30 -14.38
C ILE A 248 0.20 -11.91 -13.18
N ILE A 249 -0.32 -10.68 -13.13
CA ILE A 249 -1.19 -10.21 -12.03
C ILE A 249 -2.49 -11.02 -11.98
N GLU A 250 -3.11 -11.33 -13.12
CA GLU A 250 -4.35 -12.13 -13.18
C GLU A 250 -4.13 -13.58 -12.71
N ILE A 251 -2.96 -14.17 -12.99
CA ILE A 251 -2.61 -15.50 -12.47
C ILE A 251 -2.40 -15.47 -10.95
N ILE A 252 -1.72 -14.44 -10.43
CA ILE A 252 -1.45 -14.30 -8.99
C ILE A 252 -2.73 -14.01 -8.20
N PHE A 253 -3.59 -13.15 -8.74
CA PHE A 253 -4.83 -12.67 -8.13
C PHE A 253 -6.04 -12.93 -9.03
N PRO A 254 -6.45 -14.20 -9.23
CA PRO A 254 -7.55 -14.54 -10.14
C PRO A 254 -8.90 -13.97 -9.69
N GLN A 255 -8.98 -13.42 -8.47
CA GLN A 255 -10.16 -12.72 -7.94
C GLN A 255 -10.30 -11.28 -8.45
N LEU A 256 -9.28 -10.71 -9.09
CA LEU A 256 -9.33 -9.35 -9.63
C LEU A 256 -10.07 -9.34 -10.99
N LYS A 257 -11.34 -9.77 -11.00
CA LYS A 257 -12.16 -9.99 -12.20
C LYS A 257 -12.40 -8.75 -13.07
N ASN A 258 -12.23 -7.57 -12.49
CA ASN A 258 -12.57 -6.31 -13.17
C ASN A 258 -11.34 -5.53 -13.69
N LEU A 259 -10.13 -6.11 -13.70
CA LEU A 259 -8.91 -5.42 -14.15
C LEU A 259 -9.06 -4.84 -15.58
N ALA A 260 -9.69 -5.56 -16.49
CA ALA A 260 -9.91 -5.09 -17.85
C ALA A 260 -10.72 -3.77 -17.94
N LYS A 261 -11.55 -3.47 -16.94
CA LYS A 261 -12.35 -2.21 -16.90
C LYS A 261 -11.45 -0.97 -16.74
N PHE A 262 -10.27 -1.13 -16.16
CA PHE A 262 -9.32 -0.02 -15.97
C PHE A 262 -8.69 0.46 -17.29
N LYS A 263 -8.77 -0.34 -18.36
CA LYS A 263 -8.35 0.10 -19.71
C LYS A 263 -9.22 1.25 -20.25
N LYS A 264 -10.47 1.39 -19.78
CA LYS A 264 -11.48 2.34 -20.30
C LYS A 264 -12.20 3.07 -19.16
N LEU A 265 -11.44 3.71 -18.27
CA LEU A 265 -12.02 4.54 -17.22
C LEU A 265 -12.64 5.81 -17.81
N ASN A 266 -13.79 6.23 -17.26
CA ASN A 266 -14.37 7.54 -17.55
C ASN A 266 -13.48 8.67 -16.98
N THR A 267 -13.74 9.93 -17.33
CA THR A 267 -12.94 11.09 -16.92
C THR A 267 -12.85 11.20 -15.38
N HIS A 268 -13.99 11.10 -14.68
CA HIS A 268 -14.02 11.19 -13.22
C HIS A 268 -13.15 10.12 -12.54
N ALA A 269 -13.26 8.86 -12.98
CA ALA A 269 -12.48 7.76 -12.45
C ALA A 269 -10.98 7.95 -12.69
N ARG A 270 -10.59 8.43 -13.88
CA ARG A 270 -9.21 8.69 -14.26
C ARG A 270 -8.58 9.79 -13.39
N ASP A 271 -9.30 10.91 -13.20
CA ASP A 271 -8.82 12.08 -12.45
C ASP A 271 -8.72 11.82 -10.94
N ASN A 272 -9.42 10.78 -10.45
CA ASN A 272 -9.47 10.45 -9.03
C ASN A 272 -8.81 9.11 -8.68
N LEU A 273 -8.24 8.36 -9.64
CA LEU A 273 -7.70 7.02 -9.44
C LEU A 273 -6.65 6.95 -8.32
N PHE A 274 -5.76 7.93 -8.24
CA PHE A 274 -4.70 7.99 -7.22
C PHE A 274 -5.12 8.68 -5.91
N LYS A 275 -6.35 9.20 -5.83
CA LYS A 275 -6.91 9.84 -4.62
C LYS A 275 -7.71 8.88 -3.77
N ILE A 276 -8.13 7.75 -4.34
CA ILE A 276 -8.89 6.71 -3.63
C ILE A 276 -7.95 5.84 -2.80
N ASP A 277 -8.45 5.36 -1.68
CA ASP A 277 -7.69 4.42 -0.85
C ASP A 277 -7.69 3.01 -1.45
N PHE A 278 -6.76 2.18 -0.96
CA PHE A 278 -6.54 0.83 -1.48
C PHE A 278 -7.78 -0.07 -1.35
N ILE A 279 -8.55 0.04 -0.27
CA ILE A 279 -9.71 -0.84 -0.04
C ILE A 279 -10.83 -0.51 -1.02
N PHE A 280 -11.05 0.77 -1.28
CA PHE A 280 -12.00 1.16 -2.31
C PHE A 280 -11.53 0.76 -3.72
N LEU A 281 -10.25 0.95 -4.04
CA LEU A 281 -9.67 0.49 -5.31
C LEU A 281 -9.83 -1.03 -5.47
N LEU A 282 -9.59 -1.80 -4.39
CA LEU A 282 -9.77 -3.24 -4.36
C LEU A 282 -11.24 -3.63 -4.65
N SER A 283 -12.20 -2.90 -4.08
CA SER A 283 -13.63 -3.16 -4.37
C SER A 283 -13.96 -3.04 -5.87
N LEU A 284 -13.36 -2.07 -6.56
CA LEU A 284 -13.54 -1.90 -8.01
C LEU A 284 -13.02 -3.10 -8.81
N MET A 285 -12.01 -3.80 -8.28
CA MET A 285 -11.39 -4.96 -8.94
C MET A 285 -12.10 -6.27 -8.66
N ILE A 286 -12.66 -6.45 -7.44
CA ILE A 286 -13.18 -7.76 -7.00
C ILE A 286 -14.70 -7.86 -7.01
N VAL A 287 -15.44 -6.75 -6.86
CA VAL A 287 -16.92 -6.78 -6.82
C VAL A 287 -17.46 -6.99 -8.23
N ASP A 288 -18.04 -8.16 -8.47
CA ASP A 288 -18.56 -8.59 -9.76
C ASP A 288 -20.02 -9.08 -9.70
N GLY A 289 -20.65 -9.06 -8.52
CA GLY A 289 -22.01 -9.51 -8.29
C GLY A 289 -22.13 -11.01 -7.97
N THR A 290 -21.02 -11.72 -7.87
CA THR A 290 -20.94 -13.13 -7.46
C THR A 290 -20.44 -13.24 -6.00
N ASP A 291 -20.06 -14.44 -5.58
CA ASP A 291 -19.40 -14.71 -4.29
C ASP A 291 -17.90 -14.42 -4.28
N ASN A 292 -17.38 -13.84 -5.36
CA ASN A 292 -15.95 -13.55 -5.55
C ASN A 292 -15.37 -12.70 -4.41
N THR A 293 -16.14 -11.73 -3.90
CA THR A 293 -15.71 -10.90 -2.75
C THR A 293 -15.51 -11.76 -1.51
N ASP A 294 -16.42 -12.67 -1.19
CA ASP A 294 -16.30 -13.55 -0.02
C ASP A 294 -15.11 -14.51 -0.17
N TYR A 295 -14.90 -15.05 -1.38
CA TYR A 295 -13.74 -15.89 -1.67
C TYR A 295 -12.41 -15.12 -1.54
N PHE A 296 -12.36 -13.88 -2.02
CA PHE A 296 -11.19 -13.00 -1.83
C PHE A 296 -10.91 -12.78 -0.34
N LEU A 297 -11.93 -12.45 0.45
CA LEU A 297 -11.80 -12.20 1.89
C LEU A 297 -11.40 -13.45 2.68
N TYR A 298 -11.81 -14.63 2.22
CA TYR A 298 -11.36 -15.91 2.79
C TYR A 298 -9.88 -16.17 2.51
N LYS A 299 -9.43 -15.91 1.27
CA LYS A 299 -8.04 -16.18 0.84
C LYS A 299 -7.05 -15.19 1.41
N PHE A 300 -7.44 -13.91 1.52
CA PHE A 300 -6.55 -12.82 1.94
C PHE A 300 -6.98 -12.27 3.29
N ASN A 301 -6.01 -12.23 4.22
CA ASN A 301 -6.27 -11.74 5.58
C ASN A 301 -6.39 -10.21 5.60
N ILE A 302 -7.61 -9.72 5.37
CA ILE A 302 -7.95 -8.29 5.41
C ILE A 302 -8.52 -7.95 6.78
N SER A 303 -8.25 -6.74 7.31
CA SER A 303 -8.77 -6.31 8.61
C SER A 303 -10.31 -6.42 8.67
N LYS A 304 -10.87 -6.75 9.84
CA LYS A 304 -12.33 -6.85 10.02
C LYS A 304 -13.08 -5.58 9.60
N LYS A 305 -12.47 -4.40 9.83
CA LYS A 305 -13.00 -3.10 9.40
C LYS A 305 -13.11 -3.03 7.88
N ASP A 306 -12.04 -3.42 7.19
CA ASP A 306 -11.98 -3.37 5.73
C ASP A 306 -12.85 -4.45 5.08
N GLN A 307 -12.94 -5.65 5.68
CA GLN A 307 -13.90 -6.69 5.28
C GLN A 307 -15.34 -6.17 5.32
N LYS A 308 -15.74 -5.51 6.42
CA LYS A 308 -17.08 -4.92 6.55
C LYS A 308 -17.36 -3.91 5.45
N ARG A 309 -16.38 -3.08 5.11
CA ARG A 309 -16.46 -2.07 4.06
C ARG A 309 -16.64 -2.71 2.66
N LEU A 310 -15.83 -3.71 2.33
CA LEU A 310 -15.93 -4.44 1.06
C LEU A 310 -17.27 -5.18 0.92
N LYS A 311 -17.70 -5.89 1.97
CA LYS A 311 -18.99 -6.61 2.00
C LYS A 311 -20.18 -5.69 1.82
N LEU A 312 -20.14 -4.48 2.37
CA LEU A 312 -21.23 -3.52 2.21
C LEU A 312 -21.37 -3.04 0.76
N ILE A 313 -20.24 -2.75 0.09
CA ILE A 313 -20.23 -2.38 -1.32
C ILE A 313 -20.74 -3.55 -2.17
N ASP A 314 -20.24 -4.76 -1.92
CA ASP A 314 -20.65 -5.97 -2.63
C ASP A 314 -22.14 -6.27 -2.46
N PHE A 315 -22.63 -6.25 -1.22
CA PHE A 315 -24.06 -6.44 -0.90
C PHE A 315 -24.93 -5.44 -1.63
N PHE A 316 -24.60 -4.14 -1.56
CA PHE A 316 -25.36 -3.09 -2.23
C PHE A 316 -25.40 -3.29 -3.74
N TYR A 317 -24.35 -3.83 -4.35
CA TYR A 317 -24.25 -4.07 -5.78
C TYR A 317 -24.75 -5.44 -6.23
N LYS A 318 -24.81 -6.44 -5.36
CA LYS A 318 -25.52 -7.71 -5.64
C LYS A 318 -27.02 -7.49 -5.81
N GLU A 319 -27.60 -6.61 -5.02
CA GLU A 319 -29.03 -6.25 -5.10
C GLU A 319 -29.37 -5.27 -6.24
N LYS A 320 -28.48 -5.10 -7.18
CA LYS A 320 -28.45 -4.08 -8.23
C LYS A 320 -29.58 -4.12 -9.26
N THR A 321 -30.39 -5.14 -9.28
CA THR A 321 -31.52 -5.24 -10.24
C THR A 321 -32.54 -4.13 -10.05
N ASN A 322 -32.44 -3.28 -9.04
CA ASN A 322 -33.29 -2.14 -8.79
C ASN A 322 -32.52 -0.82 -8.71
N LEU A 323 -32.62 0.02 -9.76
CA LEU A 323 -32.31 1.46 -9.74
C LEU A 323 -32.96 2.21 -8.54
N LYS A 324 -33.95 1.58 -7.89
CA LYS A 324 -34.63 2.04 -6.68
C LYS A 324 -33.72 2.15 -5.45
N ASN A 325 -32.55 1.53 -5.45
CA ASN A 325 -31.63 1.56 -4.29
C ASN A 325 -30.85 2.86 -4.14
N PHE A 326 -30.75 3.70 -5.19
CA PHE A 326 -30.12 5.02 -5.14
C PHE A 326 -31.10 6.11 -4.68
N THR A 327 -31.83 5.87 -3.59
CA THR A 327 -32.76 6.84 -2.98
C THR A 327 -32.14 7.49 -1.76
N GLU A 328 -32.57 8.71 -1.44
CA GLU A 328 -32.15 9.41 -0.23
C GLU A 328 -32.47 8.59 1.02
N LYS A 329 -33.61 7.91 1.06
CA LYS A 329 -34.02 7.02 2.15
C LYS A 329 -32.96 5.93 2.40
N ASN A 330 -32.51 5.25 1.36
CA ASN A 330 -31.51 4.20 1.49
C ASN A 330 -30.15 4.75 1.89
N PHE A 331 -29.75 5.90 1.35
CA PHE A 331 -28.50 6.54 1.76
C PHE A 331 -28.54 7.03 3.20
N ASN A 332 -29.66 7.57 3.69
CA ASN A 332 -29.80 7.95 5.09
C ASN A 332 -29.69 6.72 6.01
N LYS A 333 -30.25 5.58 5.62
CA LYS A 333 -30.11 4.31 6.35
C LYS A 333 -28.66 3.85 6.41
N ILE A 334 -27.97 3.83 5.27
CA ILE A 334 -26.55 3.45 5.21
C ILE A 334 -25.70 4.45 5.99
N PHE A 335 -25.96 5.74 5.87
CA PHE A 335 -25.27 6.80 6.57
C PHE A 335 -25.35 6.64 8.10
N TYR A 336 -26.54 6.38 8.60
CA TYR A 336 -26.79 6.23 10.03
C TYR A 336 -26.10 4.97 10.60
N PHE A 337 -26.29 3.80 9.99
CA PHE A 337 -25.79 2.53 10.51
C PHE A 337 -24.34 2.23 10.15
N ASN A 338 -23.80 2.79 9.05
CA ASN A 338 -22.48 2.44 8.52
C ASN A 338 -21.54 3.66 8.39
N GLY A 339 -22.03 4.87 8.68
CA GLY A 339 -21.26 6.10 8.61
C GLY A 339 -21.14 6.69 7.20
N LYS A 340 -20.59 7.90 7.15
CA LYS A 340 -20.48 8.69 5.91
C LYS A 340 -19.61 8.03 4.84
N GLN A 341 -18.53 7.34 5.23
CA GLN A 341 -17.64 6.68 4.27
C GLN A 341 -18.37 5.60 3.46
N ALA A 342 -19.29 4.89 4.07
CA ALA A 342 -20.08 3.85 3.41
C ALA A 342 -20.95 4.40 2.25
N VAL A 343 -21.59 5.55 2.48
CA VAL A 343 -22.39 6.22 1.43
C VAL A 343 -21.48 6.74 0.31
N ILE A 344 -20.35 7.37 0.69
CA ILE A 344 -19.38 7.88 -0.27
C ILE A 344 -18.81 6.75 -1.15
N ASP A 345 -18.48 5.61 -0.56
CA ASP A 345 -17.99 4.45 -1.29
C ASP A 345 -19.01 3.91 -2.31
N ILE A 346 -20.28 3.76 -1.90
CA ILE A 346 -21.33 3.27 -2.79
C ILE A 346 -21.54 4.23 -3.97
N ILE A 347 -21.57 5.54 -3.70
CA ILE A 347 -21.72 6.53 -4.75
C ILE A 347 -20.50 6.56 -5.67
N ASN A 348 -19.30 6.57 -5.11
CA ASN A 348 -18.05 6.52 -5.88
C ASN A 348 -17.96 5.26 -6.74
N PHE A 349 -18.34 4.10 -6.20
CA PHE A 349 -18.34 2.85 -6.98
C PHE A 349 -19.21 2.98 -8.23
N LYS A 350 -20.40 3.60 -8.13
CA LYS A 350 -21.24 3.90 -9.29
C LYS A 350 -20.55 4.86 -10.26
N LEU A 351 -19.93 5.95 -9.74
CA LEU A 351 -19.25 6.94 -10.58
C LEU A 351 -18.06 6.32 -11.32
N PHE A 352 -17.27 5.45 -10.67
CA PHE A 352 -16.10 4.79 -11.28
C PHE A 352 -16.48 3.71 -12.29
N THR A 353 -17.59 3.01 -12.08
CA THR A 353 -18.01 1.87 -12.92
C THR A 353 -19.00 2.24 -14.04
N SER A 354 -19.51 3.47 -14.06
CA SER A 354 -20.46 3.94 -15.07
C SER A 354 -19.75 4.57 -16.27
N ASN A 355 -20.31 4.39 -17.46
CA ASN A 355 -19.80 5.06 -18.68
C ASN A 355 -20.08 6.57 -18.68
N LYS A 356 -21.14 7.01 -17.99
CA LYS A 356 -21.51 8.43 -17.88
C LYS A 356 -21.38 8.90 -16.44
N VAL A 357 -20.75 10.05 -16.26
CA VAL A 357 -20.58 10.70 -14.95
C VAL A 357 -21.85 11.49 -14.63
N GLU A 358 -22.56 11.05 -13.58
CA GLU A 358 -23.77 11.72 -13.10
C GLU A 358 -23.39 12.85 -12.13
N LYS A 359 -23.45 14.12 -12.58
CA LYS A 359 -23.15 15.30 -11.73
C LYS A 359 -23.97 15.34 -10.43
N LYS A 360 -25.19 14.77 -10.43
CA LYS A 360 -26.03 14.67 -9.24
C LYS A 360 -25.37 13.83 -8.16
N LEU A 361 -24.68 12.74 -8.52
CA LEU A 361 -23.99 11.86 -7.58
C LEU A 361 -22.77 12.55 -6.97
N ILE A 362 -22.05 13.38 -7.75
CA ILE A 362 -20.93 14.16 -7.23
C ILE A 362 -21.42 15.15 -6.16
N LYS A 363 -22.51 15.88 -6.44
CA LYS A 363 -23.10 16.79 -5.44
C LYS A 363 -23.54 16.05 -4.17
N LEU A 364 -24.04 14.83 -4.32
CA LEU A 364 -24.48 14.03 -3.19
C LEU A 364 -23.31 13.62 -2.29
N ILE A 365 -22.13 13.32 -2.87
CA ILE A 365 -20.92 13.06 -2.09
C ILE A 365 -20.57 14.26 -1.19
N GLU A 366 -20.60 15.48 -1.73
CA GLU A 366 -20.30 16.69 -0.95
C GLU A 366 -21.29 16.87 0.23
N VAL A 367 -22.59 16.61 0.00
CA VAL A 367 -23.59 16.64 1.06
C VAL A 367 -23.27 15.67 2.19
N TYR A 368 -22.87 14.41 1.88
CA TYR A 368 -22.58 13.40 2.90
C TYR A 368 -21.21 13.56 3.58
N LYS A 369 -20.24 14.25 2.94
CA LYS A 369 -18.95 14.57 3.58
C LYS A 369 -19.12 15.42 4.82
N ASP A 370 -19.98 16.43 4.76
CA ASP A 370 -20.17 17.43 5.81
C ASP A 370 -21.33 17.08 6.76
N LYS A 371 -22.17 16.12 6.38
CA LYS A 371 -23.33 15.71 7.17
C LYS A 371 -22.89 15.07 8.49
N VAL A 372 -23.53 15.51 9.60
CA VAL A 372 -23.34 14.93 10.93
C VAL A 372 -24.35 13.81 11.13
N ILE A 373 -23.93 12.70 11.72
CA ILE A 373 -24.85 11.60 12.05
C ILE A 373 -25.78 12.09 13.16
N PRO A 374 -27.11 12.15 12.91
CA PRO A 374 -28.04 12.64 13.89
C PRO A 374 -28.21 11.66 15.05
N THR A 375 -28.45 12.19 16.24
CA THR A 375 -28.71 11.40 17.43
C THR A 375 -30.21 11.11 17.53
N MET A 376 -30.58 9.86 17.84
CA MET A 376 -31.97 9.48 18.02
C MET A 376 -32.59 10.28 19.19
N PRO A 377 -33.76 10.95 18.99
CA PRO A 377 -34.34 11.86 19.96
C PRO A 377 -34.97 11.15 21.17
N ILE A 378 -35.11 9.84 21.13
CA ILE A 378 -35.75 9.03 22.17
C ILE A 378 -34.85 7.91 22.64
N GLY A 379 -34.64 7.82 23.94
CA GLY A 379 -33.90 6.75 24.59
C GLY A 379 -34.79 5.76 25.37
N ALA A 380 -34.19 4.72 25.88
CA ALA A 380 -34.83 3.67 26.68
C ALA A 380 -35.60 4.27 27.89
N ASN A 381 -34.96 5.18 28.61
CA ASN A 381 -35.57 5.81 29.79
C ASN A 381 -36.90 6.55 29.47
N THR A 382 -36.95 7.20 28.31
CA THR A 382 -38.18 7.87 27.88
C THR A 382 -39.31 6.89 27.58
N LEU A 383 -39.00 5.74 26.97
CA LEU A 383 -40.00 4.70 26.67
C LEU A 383 -40.48 4.02 27.96
N MET A 384 -39.58 3.75 28.90
CA MET A 384 -39.97 3.20 30.21
C MET A 384 -40.87 4.16 30.99
N ALA A 385 -40.48 5.44 31.09
CA ALA A 385 -41.22 6.44 31.88
C ALA A 385 -42.58 6.83 31.26
N LYS A 386 -42.61 7.01 29.91
CA LYS A 386 -43.79 7.56 29.23
C LYS A 386 -44.81 6.51 28.82
N TYR A 387 -44.36 5.28 28.58
CA TYR A 387 -45.19 4.19 28.03
C TYR A 387 -45.24 2.95 28.91
N ASN A 388 -44.65 3.00 30.11
CA ASN A 388 -44.60 1.90 31.10
C ASN A 388 -44.06 0.58 30.50
N ILE A 389 -43.08 0.67 29.60
CA ILE A 389 -42.47 -0.51 29.00
C ILE A 389 -41.36 -1.00 29.93
N PRO A 390 -41.43 -2.26 30.43
CA PRO A 390 -40.37 -2.76 31.34
C PRO A 390 -39.05 -2.93 30.63
N GLU A 391 -37.96 -2.83 31.37
CA GLU A 391 -36.63 -3.13 30.89
C GLU A 391 -36.54 -4.59 30.38
N GLY A 392 -35.89 -4.78 29.23
CA GLY A 392 -35.68 -6.10 28.64
C GLY A 392 -35.85 -6.13 27.13
N LYS A 393 -36.03 -7.34 26.59
CA LYS A 393 -36.07 -7.62 25.15
C LYS A 393 -37.21 -6.85 24.42
N ILE A 394 -38.34 -6.64 25.07
CA ILE A 394 -39.47 -5.89 24.51
C ILE A 394 -39.09 -4.44 24.30
N LEU A 395 -38.49 -3.80 25.29
CA LEU A 395 -38.00 -2.43 25.18
C LEU A 395 -36.96 -2.28 24.07
N GLY A 396 -36.01 -3.19 23.98
CA GLY A 396 -35.00 -3.20 22.92
C GLY A 396 -35.61 -3.33 21.52
N ASN A 397 -36.59 -4.20 21.33
CA ASN A 397 -37.30 -4.35 20.05
C ASN A 397 -38.08 -3.08 19.67
N LYS A 398 -38.79 -2.46 20.62
CA LYS A 398 -39.55 -1.22 20.37
C LYS A 398 -38.63 -0.04 20.05
N LEU A 399 -37.51 0.09 20.77
CA LEU A 399 -36.46 1.08 20.43
C LEU A 399 -35.97 0.90 18.99
N LYS A 400 -35.63 -0.32 18.61
CA LYS A 400 -35.19 -0.64 17.25
C LYS A 400 -36.24 -0.30 16.19
N MET A 401 -37.51 -0.60 16.42
CA MET A 401 -38.61 -0.25 15.48
C MET A 401 -38.77 1.28 15.36
N ILE A 402 -38.62 2.04 16.46
CA ILE A 402 -38.69 3.50 16.46
C ILE A 402 -37.48 4.07 15.72
N GLU A 403 -36.29 3.54 15.97
CA GLU A 403 -35.04 3.92 15.29
C GLU A 403 -35.15 3.72 13.77
N GLU A 404 -35.60 2.53 13.36
CA GLU A 404 -35.81 2.20 11.93
C GLU A 404 -36.83 3.16 11.28
N ALA A 405 -37.98 3.41 11.93
CA ALA A 405 -38.99 4.33 11.43
C ALA A 405 -38.48 5.79 11.35
N TRP A 406 -37.69 6.23 12.33
CA TRP A 406 -37.07 7.54 12.36
C TRP A 406 -36.05 7.73 11.24
N VAL A 407 -35.15 6.76 11.02
CA VAL A 407 -34.16 6.77 9.95
C VAL A 407 -34.86 6.75 8.58
N GLU A 408 -35.88 5.92 8.40
CA GLU A 408 -36.64 5.79 7.15
C GLU A 408 -37.41 7.05 6.76
N ASN A 409 -37.81 7.86 7.73
CA ASN A 409 -38.48 9.14 7.50
C ASN A 409 -37.50 10.34 7.48
N GLY A 410 -36.22 10.12 7.14
CA GLY A 410 -35.23 11.19 7.02
C GLY A 410 -34.83 11.83 8.34
N PHE A 411 -34.77 11.03 9.41
CA PHE A 411 -34.45 11.45 10.78
C PHE A 411 -35.55 12.32 11.44
N ALA A 412 -36.80 12.07 11.07
CA ALA A 412 -37.97 12.67 11.70
C ALA A 412 -38.98 11.59 12.11
N ILE A 413 -39.55 11.70 13.29
CA ILE A 413 -40.62 10.80 13.74
C ILE A 413 -41.63 11.57 14.56
N SER A 414 -42.92 11.36 14.28
CA SER A 414 -43.99 12.01 15.02
C SER A 414 -44.29 11.28 16.35
N GLU A 415 -44.74 11.99 17.33
CA GLU A 415 -45.17 11.43 18.62
C GLU A 415 -46.24 10.35 18.42
N LYS A 416 -47.16 10.56 17.47
CA LYS A 416 -48.21 9.59 17.12
C LYS A 416 -47.64 8.26 16.66
N ASN A 417 -46.55 8.29 15.85
CA ASN A 417 -45.89 7.08 15.37
C ASN A 417 -45.13 6.38 16.51
N ILE A 418 -44.49 7.14 17.38
CA ILE A 418 -43.82 6.59 18.56
C ILE A 418 -44.83 5.90 19.46
N GLN A 419 -45.97 6.55 19.76
CA GLN A 419 -47.03 5.99 20.57
C GLN A 419 -47.64 4.69 19.95
N LYS A 420 -47.82 4.68 18.65
CA LYS A 420 -48.28 3.48 17.92
C LYS A 420 -47.32 2.29 18.11
N ILE A 421 -46.03 2.52 17.93
CA ILE A 421 -45.00 1.46 18.11
C ILE A 421 -44.88 1.06 19.59
N ALA A 422 -44.94 2.02 20.51
CA ALA A 422 -44.82 1.76 21.94
C ALA A 422 -45.99 0.94 22.50
N LYS A 423 -47.22 1.16 22.03
CA LYS A 423 -48.43 0.49 22.53
C LYS A 423 -48.80 -0.80 21.74
N GLY A 424 -48.38 -0.94 20.48
CA GLY A 424 -48.57 -2.17 19.66
C GLY A 424 -47.48 -3.16 19.92
#